data_33674ff850153e97d52284ada79a65df
#
_entry.id   33674ff850153e97d52284ada79a65df
#
_cell.length_a   1.000
_cell.length_b   1.000
_cell.length_c   1.000
_cell.angle_alpha   90.00
_cell.angle_beta   90.00
_cell.angle_gamma   90.00
#
_symmetry.space_group_name_H-M   'P 1'
#
loop_
_entity.id
_entity.type
_entity.pdbx_description
1 polymer ?
#
loop_
_entity_poly.entity_id
_entity_poly.type
_entity_poly.pdbx_seq_one_letter_code
_entity_poly.pdbx_strand_id
1 'polypeptide(L)'
;MTTMTLLTGLGAHACGADSLIIMHGFPADEAGIGQGVSACFAGRIDGSIVMAGGCNFPVNTLEPDSRKKYYKGIYAARSGQADQLHWKQIGLLPEPLAYGVSVVCDNSMIIVGGMNGEGSRKAAYRIKIADGKAQVSLLPPLPCTADNMAGAMVGRHLYVAGGMMDGKASCRVLCLDIDHPDDGWKDIKPFPGIMRVQPVAGSMGGKRFCLFGGFAPAGCGEEARLAMDGCAYDETTGEWVLLDGPEDDKGNPLFVGGGASVNLGEDSLLVMGGVNKEVFLAAVNHPQPDYLTHPVEWYRFNPYTLLYSKEGWRVIGESAVTARAGAALALTEQGLYVIGGELKPRVRSSSVVKYTVY
;
A
#
# COMPACT_ATOMS: atom_id res chain seq x y z
N MET A 1 -18.76 -18.75 19.80
CA MET A 1 -19.15 -17.34 19.97
C MET A 1 -18.22 -16.75 21.01
N THR A 2 -17.11 -16.18 20.62
CA THR A 2 -16.20 -15.49 21.52
C THR A 2 -16.23 -14.03 21.10
N THR A 3 -16.88 -13.26 21.92
CA THR A 3 -17.15 -11.83 21.73
C THR A 3 -15.82 -11.07 21.78
N MET A 4 -15.45 -10.46 20.67
CA MET A 4 -14.34 -9.53 20.54
C MET A 4 -14.74 -8.24 21.27
N THR A 5 -14.16 -8.03 22.46
CA THR A 5 -14.40 -6.79 23.21
C THR A 5 -13.66 -5.65 22.53
N LEU A 6 -14.41 -4.70 22.03
CA LEU A 6 -13.93 -3.48 21.37
C LEU A 6 -13.08 -2.64 22.32
N LEU A 7 -11.97 -2.16 21.80
CA LEU A 7 -11.29 -0.95 22.25
C LEU A 7 -12.12 0.28 21.87
N THR A 8 -13.15 0.59 22.67
CA THR A 8 -13.84 1.88 22.62
C THR A 8 -13.22 2.79 23.67
N GLY A 9 -12.41 3.73 23.24
CA GLY A 9 -11.86 4.76 24.11
C GLY A 9 -10.45 5.20 23.72
N LEU A 10 -10.23 5.63 22.48
CA LEU A 10 -9.00 6.32 22.09
C LEU A 10 -9.11 7.79 22.45
N GLY A 11 -8.72 8.13 23.67
CA GLY A 11 -8.39 9.51 24.05
C GLY A 11 -7.20 10.00 23.21
N ALA A 12 -7.31 11.20 22.67
CA ALA A 12 -6.27 11.84 21.86
C ALA A 12 -5.02 12.10 22.72
N HIS A 13 -4.05 11.19 22.69
CA HIS A 13 -2.69 11.49 23.09
C HIS A 13 -1.82 11.52 21.82
N ALA A 14 -1.11 12.65 21.62
CA ALA A 14 -0.07 12.76 20.61
C ALA A 14 0.92 11.59 20.81
N CYS A 15 1.08 10.75 19.80
CA CYS A 15 1.97 9.60 19.86
C CYS A 15 3.41 10.12 19.78
N GLY A 16 4.12 10.12 20.91
CA GLY A 16 5.53 10.48 20.97
C GLY A 16 6.42 9.48 20.23
N ALA A 17 7.68 9.84 20.00
CA ALA A 17 8.70 9.04 19.33
C ALA A 17 8.95 7.64 19.93
N ASP A 18 8.40 7.35 21.10
CA ASP A 18 8.57 6.11 21.86
C ASP A 18 7.74 4.92 21.35
N SER A 19 6.94 5.13 20.30
CA SER A 19 6.04 4.08 19.75
C SER A 19 6.60 3.34 18.55
N LEU A 20 7.80 3.69 18.04
CA LEU A 20 8.44 3.08 16.88
C LEU A 20 9.61 2.20 17.30
N ILE A 21 9.60 0.94 16.86
CA ILE A 21 10.67 -0.02 17.08
C ILE A 21 11.19 -0.51 15.71
N ILE A 22 12.47 -0.35 15.47
CA ILE A 22 13.11 -0.96 14.30
C ILE A 22 13.29 -2.45 14.60
N MET A 23 12.63 -3.28 13.81
CA MET A 23 12.72 -4.73 13.92
C MET A 23 13.92 -5.25 13.13
N HIS A 24 14.65 -6.18 13.69
CA HIS A 24 15.75 -6.87 13.03
C HIS A 24 15.26 -8.09 12.26
N GLY A 25 15.82 -8.32 11.09
CA GLY A 25 15.49 -9.43 10.20
C GLY A 25 14.62 -9.01 9.03
N PHE A 26 15.00 -9.52 7.85
CA PHE A 26 14.30 -9.35 6.57
C PHE A 26 14.46 -10.64 5.75
N PRO A 27 13.55 -10.98 4.82
CA PRO A 27 13.72 -12.15 3.95
C PRO A 27 15.05 -12.14 3.20
N ALA A 28 15.66 -13.33 3.03
CA ALA A 28 16.95 -13.49 2.37
C ALA A 28 17.01 -14.69 1.40
N ASP A 29 15.95 -15.50 1.28
CA ASP A 29 15.96 -16.76 0.54
C ASP A 29 16.01 -16.57 -0.99
N GLU A 30 15.60 -15.43 -1.52
CA GLU A 30 15.77 -15.08 -2.93
C GLU A 30 16.96 -14.12 -3.09
N ALA A 31 17.84 -14.39 -4.04
CA ALA A 31 19.04 -13.57 -4.29
C ALA A 31 18.67 -12.10 -4.55
N GLY A 32 19.19 -11.19 -3.71
CA GLY A 32 18.99 -9.75 -3.79
C GLY A 32 17.78 -9.22 -2.99
N ILE A 33 16.87 -10.06 -2.51
CA ILE A 33 15.72 -9.61 -1.72
C ILE A 33 16.14 -8.99 -0.39
N GLY A 34 17.22 -9.45 0.21
CA GLY A 34 17.78 -8.95 1.47
C GLY A 34 18.25 -7.49 1.41
N GLN A 35 18.36 -6.88 0.23
CA GLN A 35 18.61 -5.45 0.07
C GLN A 35 17.34 -4.60 0.27
N GLY A 36 16.21 -5.23 0.59
CA GLY A 36 14.93 -4.58 0.73
C GLY A 36 14.12 -4.56 -0.57
N VAL A 37 12.82 -4.36 -0.42
CA VAL A 37 11.88 -4.28 -1.55
C VAL A 37 10.90 -3.13 -1.34
N SER A 38 10.32 -2.65 -2.42
CA SER A 38 9.14 -1.80 -2.40
C SER A 38 7.99 -2.46 -3.15
N ALA A 39 6.78 -1.93 -2.96
CA ALA A 39 5.57 -2.38 -3.62
C ALA A 39 5.31 -3.89 -3.46
N CYS A 40 5.75 -4.47 -2.35
CA CYS A 40 5.41 -5.82 -1.94
C CYS A 40 3.99 -5.86 -1.36
N PHE A 41 3.47 -7.07 -1.23
CA PHE A 41 2.17 -7.34 -0.62
C PHE A 41 2.40 -7.74 0.83
N ALA A 42 1.58 -7.24 1.74
CA ALA A 42 1.68 -7.64 3.13
C ALA A 42 0.32 -7.70 3.81
N GLY A 43 0.27 -8.48 4.88
CA GLY A 43 -0.91 -8.65 5.72
C GLY A 43 -0.65 -9.58 6.89
N ARG A 44 -1.69 -9.83 7.68
CA ARG A 44 -1.67 -10.81 8.76
C ARG A 44 -2.48 -12.04 8.36
N ILE A 45 -1.86 -13.22 8.46
CA ILE A 45 -2.54 -14.51 8.28
C ILE A 45 -2.09 -15.42 9.41
N ASP A 46 -3.03 -16.07 10.10
CA ASP A 46 -2.76 -17.04 11.18
C ASP A 46 -1.78 -16.51 12.23
N GLY A 47 -2.00 -15.26 12.66
CA GLY A 47 -1.15 -14.60 13.64
C GLY A 47 0.26 -14.27 13.16
N SER A 48 0.61 -14.58 11.93
CA SER A 48 1.90 -14.26 11.30
C SER A 48 1.81 -13.00 10.45
N ILE A 49 2.89 -12.22 10.44
CA ILE A 49 3.12 -11.19 9.43
C ILE A 49 3.51 -11.92 8.15
N VAL A 50 2.79 -11.66 7.07
CA VAL A 50 3.07 -12.25 5.75
C VAL A 50 3.51 -11.15 4.79
N MET A 51 4.60 -11.40 4.07
CA MET A 51 5.08 -10.56 2.97
C MET A 51 5.17 -11.42 1.71
N ALA A 52 4.78 -10.89 0.55
CA ALA A 52 4.92 -11.57 -0.73
C ALA A 52 5.38 -10.63 -1.83
N GLY A 53 6.18 -11.15 -2.77
CA GLY A 53 6.61 -10.40 -3.95
C GLY A 53 7.44 -9.15 -3.63
N GLY A 54 7.16 -8.06 -4.39
CA GLY A 54 7.92 -6.81 -4.31
C GLY A 54 9.02 -6.72 -5.36
N CYS A 55 9.71 -5.59 -5.39
CA CYS A 55 10.79 -5.35 -6.34
C CYS A 55 11.89 -4.45 -5.77
N ASN A 56 13.09 -4.56 -6.36
CA ASN A 56 14.22 -3.67 -6.08
C ASN A 56 15.16 -3.56 -7.29
N PHE A 57 16.30 -2.93 -7.07
CA PHE A 57 17.43 -2.86 -8.01
C PHE A 57 18.66 -3.47 -7.33
N PRO A 58 18.88 -4.81 -7.44
CA PRO A 58 19.88 -5.52 -6.64
C PRO A 58 21.33 -5.30 -7.10
N VAL A 59 21.52 -4.74 -8.29
CA VAL A 59 22.84 -4.42 -8.84
C VAL A 59 22.92 -2.93 -9.04
N ASN A 60 24.03 -2.32 -8.76
CA ASN A 60 24.35 -0.90 -8.77
C ASN A 60 23.19 0.04 -9.25
N THR A 61 22.51 0.68 -8.30
CA THR A 61 21.28 1.45 -8.56
C THR A 61 21.48 2.69 -9.43
N LEU A 62 22.70 3.16 -9.59
CA LEU A 62 23.05 4.37 -10.36
C LEU A 62 23.42 4.07 -11.81
N GLU A 63 23.74 2.81 -12.14
CA GLU A 63 24.08 2.45 -13.51
C GLU A 63 22.88 2.55 -14.44
N PRO A 64 23.06 3.07 -15.67
CA PRO A 64 21.98 3.23 -16.65
C PRO A 64 21.24 1.92 -16.96
N ASP A 65 21.93 0.80 -17.00
CA ASP A 65 21.42 -0.53 -17.33
C ASP A 65 20.89 -1.28 -16.10
N SER A 66 20.91 -0.68 -14.93
CA SER A 66 20.37 -1.28 -13.71
C SER A 66 18.90 -1.65 -13.92
N ARG A 67 18.62 -2.96 -13.88
CA ARG A 67 17.28 -3.49 -14.10
C ARG A 67 16.56 -3.76 -12.80
N LYS A 68 15.29 -3.41 -12.77
CA LYS A 68 14.41 -3.77 -11.67
C LYS A 68 14.20 -5.28 -11.65
N LYS A 69 14.39 -5.89 -10.48
CA LYS A 69 14.10 -7.29 -10.21
C LYS A 69 12.81 -7.41 -9.44
N TYR A 70 11.95 -8.33 -9.85
CA TYR A 70 10.69 -8.68 -9.20
C TYR A 70 10.82 -10.02 -8.51
N TYR A 71 10.18 -10.17 -7.36
CA TYR A 71 10.25 -11.35 -6.50
C TYR A 71 8.91 -12.08 -6.46
N LYS A 72 8.96 -13.38 -6.14
CA LYS A 72 7.77 -14.22 -6.02
C LYS A 72 7.66 -14.98 -4.71
N GLY A 73 8.64 -14.86 -3.81
CA GLY A 73 8.61 -15.50 -2.51
C GLY A 73 7.42 -15.04 -1.67
N ILE A 74 6.86 -15.97 -0.90
CA ILE A 74 5.90 -15.70 0.17
C ILE A 74 6.61 -16.04 1.46
N TYR A 75 6.71 -15.07 2.36
CA TYR A 75 7.44 -15.15 3.61
C TYR A 75 6.50 -14.91 4.78
N ALA A 76 6.71 -15.62 5.87
CA ALA A 76 6.01 -15.39 7.12
C ALA A 76 7.02 -15.16 8.25
N ALA A 77 6.68 -14.25 9.16
CA ALA A 77 7.36 -14.04 10.42
C ALA A 77 6.35 -13.94 11.54
N ARG A 78 6.66 -14.54 12.69
CA ARG A 78 5.94 -14.26 13.93
C ARG A 78 6.70 -13.22 14.71
N SER A 79 5.99 -12.27 15.26
CA SER A 79 6.57 -11.35 16.23
C SER A 79 7.07 -12.17 17.41
N GLY A 80 8.38 -12.18 17.60
CA GLY A 80 9.03 -12.83 18.74
C GLY A 80 9.05 -11.93 19.97
N GLN A 81 9.71 -12.41 21.03
CA GLN A 81 10.10 -11.54 22.15
C GLN A 81 11.21 -10.59 21.65
N ALA A 82 11.12 -9.31 22.03
CA ALA A 82 11.99 -8.23 21.61
C ALA A 82 11.77 -7.77 20.13
N ASP A 83 12.81 -7.21 19.53
CA ASP A 83 12.83 -6.52 18.23
C ASP A 83 13.27 -7.42 17.07
N GLN A 84 13.20 -8.75 17.22
CA GLN A 84 13.67 -9.72 16.23
C GLN A 84 12.52 -10.35 15.45
N LEU A 85 12.60 -10.36 14.12
CA LEU A 85 11.73 -11.08 13.20
C LEU A 85 12.48 -12.22 12.52
N HIS A 86 11.97 -13.43 12.66
CA HIS A 86 12.51 -14.61 11.98
C HIS A 86 11.65 -14.94 10.77
N TRP A 87 12.06 -14.45 9.61
CA TRP A 87 11.40 -14.71 8.35
C TRP A 87 11.69 -16.11 7.83
N LYS A 88 10.66 -16.76 7.33
CA LYS A 88 10.75 -18.06 6.67
C LYS A 88 9.99 -17.99 5.35
N GLN A 89 10.60 -18.45 4.27
CA GLN A 89 9.88 -18.68 3.03
C GLN A 89 8.90 -19.84 3.21
N ILE A 90 7.63 -19.58 3.01
CA ILE A 90 6.53 -20.54 3.20
C ILE A 90 5.87 -20.97 1.89
N GLY A 91 6.22 -20.30 0.79
CA GLY A 91 5.69 -20.60 -0.55
C GLY A 91 6.17 -19.61 -1.59
N LEU A 92 5.55 -19.70 -2.76
CA LEU A 92 5.83 -18.84 -3.91
C LEU A 92 4.52 -18.37 -4.54
N LEU A 93 4.47 -17.15 -5.01
CA LEU A 93 3.45 -16.68 -5.96
C LEU A 93 3.62 -17.41 -7.29
N PRO A 94 2.57 -17.57 -8.08
CA PRO A 94 2.65 -18.18 -9.42
C PRO A 94 3.64 -17.45 -10.34
N GLU A 95 3.80 -16.14 -10.16
CA GLU A 95 4.71 -15.29 -10.92
C GLU A 95 5.33 -14.22 -10.00
N PRO A 96 6.50 -13.64 -10.36
CA PRO A 96 7.03 -12.47 -9.68
C PRO A 96 6.03 -11.31 -9.81
N LEU A 97 5.80 -10.55 -8.72
CA LEU A 97 4.76 -9.53 -8.73
C LEU A 97 5.05 -8.40 -7.75
N ALA A 98 4.76 -7.15 -8.17
CA ALA A 98 4.81 -5.94 -7.34
C ALA A 98 3.79 -4.91 -7.83
N TYR A 99 3.56 -3.82 -7.09
CA TYR A 99 2.68 -2.70 -7.47
C TYR A 99 1.19 -3.07 -7.67
N GLY A 100 0.73 -4.13 -7.05
CA GLY A 100 -0.68 -4.48 -6.97
C GLY A 100 -1.29 -4.06 -5.63
N VAL A 101 -2.51 -4.51 -5.39
CA VAL A 101 -3.24 -4.35 -4.14
C VAL A 101 -3.09 -5.61 -3.29
N SER A 102 -2.94 -5.47 -1.98
CA SER A 102 -3.16 -6.57 -1.02
C SER A 102 -4.18 -6.16 0.03
N VAL A 103 -5.11 -7.05 0.33
CA VAL A 103 -6.09 -6.91 1.41
C VAL A 103 -6.16 -8.18 2.23
N VAL A 104 -6.51 -8.04 3.50
CA VAL A 104 -6.70 -9.19 4.40
C VAL A 104 -8.20 -9.40 4.62
N CYS A 105 -8.66 -10.62 4.41
CA CYS A 105 -10.02 -11.03 4.63
C CYS A 105 -10.09 -12.51 5.00
N ASP A 106 -10.92 -12.89 5.98
CA ASP A 106 -11.16 -14.28 6.41
C ASP A 106 -9.86 -15.05 6.66
N ASN A 107 -8.95 -14.45 7.43
CA ASN A 107 -7.63 -15.03 7.72
C ASN A 107 -6.85 -15.44 6.45
N SER A 108 -7.02 -14.70 5.37
CA SER A 108 -6.32 -14.85 4.11
C SER A 108 -5.88 -13.49 3.58
N MET A 109 -4.87 -13.47 2.73
CA MET A 109 -4.47 -12.28 1.97
C MET A 109 -4.89 -12.45 0.52
N ILE A 110 -5.59 -11.46 -0.02
CA ILE A 110 -5.96 -11.40 -1.44
C ILE A 110 -5.02 -10.39 -2.11
N ILE A 111 -4.39 -10.82 -3.19
CA ILE A 111 -3.52 -10.00 -4.04
C ILE A 111 -4.20 -9.80 -5.38
N VAL A 112 -4.22 -8.55 -5.88
CA VAL A 112 -4.88 -8.20 -7.14
C VAL A 112 -4.01 -7.32 -8.00
N GLY A 113 -3.91 -7.64 -9.29
CA GLY A 113 -3.15 -6.91 -10.28
C GLY A 113 -1.66 -6.88 -9.97
N GLY A 114 -1.01 -5.79 -10.31
CA GLY A 114 0.43 -5.60 -10.18
C GLY A 114 1.15 -5.76 -11.51
N MET A 115 2.47 -5.71 -11.45
CA MET A 115 3.33 -5.83 -12.62
C MET A 115 4.59 -6.64 -12.32
N ASN A 116 5.24 -7.09 -13.37
CA ASN A 116 6.56 -7.72 -13.35
C ASN A 116 7.42 -7.27 -14.54
N GLY A 117 8.49 -8.01 -14.86
CA GLY A 117 9.35 -7.70 -16.00
C GLY A 117 8.69 -7.79 -17.38
N GLU A 118 7.53 -8.41 -17.48
CA GLU A 118 6.74 -8.55 -18.72
C GLU A 118 5.64 -7.47 -18.84
N GLY A 119 5.41 -6.66 -17.78
CA GLY A 119 4.40 -5.60 -17.73
C GLY A 119 3.30 -5.83 -16.70
N SER A 120 2.21 -5.07 -16.82
CA SER A 120 1.04 -5.14 -15.94
C SER A 120 0.30 -6.46 -16.08
N ARG A 121 -0.26 -6.95 -14.96
CA ARG A 121 -0.88 -8.28 -14.87
C ARG A 121 -2.37 -8.19 -14.55
N LYS A 122 -3.11 -9.28 -14.85
CA LYS A 122 -4.52 -9.49 -14.47
C LYS A 122 -4.64 -10.36 -13.22
N ALA A 123 -3.56 -10.54 -12.49
CA ALA A 123 -3.46 -11.47 -11.36
C ALA A 123 -4.54 -11.23 -10.30
N ALA A 124 -5.11 -12.29 -9.78
CA ALA A 124 -5.93 -12.28 -8.59
C ALA A 124 -5.70 -13.60 -7.84
N TYR A 125 -5.11 -13.51 -6.65
CA TYR A 125 -4.70 -14.66 -5.85
C TYR A 125 -5.23 -14.53 -4.43
N ARG A 126 -5.64 -15.66 -3.84
CA ARG A 126 -5.89 -15.76 -2.40
C ARG A 126 -4.83 -16.63 -1.77
N ILE A 127 -4.19 -16.13 -0.73
CA ILE A 127 -3.16 -16.82 0.05
C ILE A 127 -3.72 -17.16 1.42
N LYS A 128 -3.66 -18.44 1.79
CA LYS A 128 -3.92 -18.97 3.13
C LYS A 128 -2.65 -19.66 3.64
N ILE A 129 -2.56 -19.85 4.94
CA ILE A 129 -1.50 -20.68 5.54
C ILE A 129 -2.16 -21.96 6.08
N ALA A 130 -1.63 -23.11 5.69
CA ALA A 130 -1.99 -24.41 6.25
C ALA A 130 -0.70 -25.23 6.46
N ASP A 131 -0.58 -25.85 7.61
CA ASP A 131 0.61 -26.64 8.01
C ASP A 131 1.93 -25.88 7.83
N GLY A 132 1.91 -24.56 8.11
CA GLY A 132 3.08 -23.67 8.01
C GLY A 132 3.54 -23.39 6.59
N LYS A 133 2.71 -23.67 5.56
CA LYS A 133 2.96 -23.42 4.15
C LYS A 133 1.88 -22.51 3.56
N ALA A 134 2.26 -21.68 2.61
CA ALA A 134 1.32 -20.89 1.83
C ALA A 134 0.57 -21.78 0.83
N GLN A 135 -0.75 -21.69 0.87
CA GLN A 135 -1.65 -22.23 -0.13
C GLN A 135 -2.16 -21.07 -0.99
N VAL A 136 -1.81 -21.06 -2.26
CA VAL A 136 -2.21 -20.03 -3.23
C VAL A 136 -3.30 -20.58 -4.10
N SER A 137 -4.46 -19.94 -4.09
CA SER A 137 -5.58 -20.24 -5.00
C SER A 137 -5.85 -19.07 -5.94
N LEU A 138 -6.33 -19.38 -7.13
CA LEU A 138 -6.72 -18.37 -8.11
C LEU A 138 -8.09 -17.81 -7.74
N LEU A 139 -8.25 -16.51 -7.94
CA LEU A 139 -9.53 -15.83 -8.02
C LEU A 139 -9.77 -15.44 -9.49
N PRO A 140 -10.99 -15.06 -9.88
CA PRO A 140 -11.24 -14.55 -11.22
C PRO A 140 -10.26 -13.43 -11.57
N PRO A 141 -9.56 -13.52 -12.71
CA PRO A 141 -8.61 -12.49 -13.11
C PRO A 141 -9.33 -11.18 -13.38
N LEU A 142 -8.61 -10.07 -13.23
CA LEU A 142 -9.11 -8.75 -13.61
C LEU A 142 -9.52 -8.75 -15.10
N PRO A 143 -10.55 -7.99 -15.50
CA PRO A 143 -10.95 -7.85 -16.90
C PRO A 143 -9.90 -7.14 -17.76
N CYS A 144 -9.03 -6.34 -17.13
CA CYS A 144 -7.92 -5.61 -17.75
C CYS A 144 -6.62 -5.85 -16.98
N THR A 145 -5.47 -5.56 -17.59
CA THR A 145 -4.21 -5.49 -16.86
C THR A 145 -4.21 -4.26 -15.95
N ALA A 146 -3.71 -4.38 -14.71
CA ALA A 146 -3.74 -3.26 -13.78
C ALA A 146 -2.55 -3.28 -12.81
N ASP A 147 -1.96 -2.10 -12.59
CA ASP A 147 -0.91 -1.86 -11.61
C ASP A 147 -1.00 -0.45 -11.01
N ASN A 148 -0.29 -0.20 -9.90
CA ASN A 148 -0.26 1.09 -9.20
C ASN A 148 -1.66 1.64 -8.84
N MET A 149 -2.66 0.77 -8.71
CA MET A 149 -3.97 1.08 -8.18
C MET A 149 -3.99 0.93 -6.66
N ALA A 150 -5.06 1.39 -6.03
CA ALA A 150 -5.36 1.11 -4.63
C ALA A 150 -6.64 0.29 -4.49
N GLY A 151 -6.81 -0.37 -3.35
CA GLY A 151 -8.02 -1.14 -3.08
C GLY A 151 -8.24 -1.39 -1.61
N ALA A 152 -9.47 -1.72 -1.28
CA ALA A 152 -9.88 -2.05 0.08
C ALA A 152 -11.10 -3.00 0.08
N MET A 153 -11.26 -3.71 1.19
CA MET A 153 -12.51 -4.41 1.50
C MET A 153 -13.54 -3.44 2.05
N VAL A 154 -14.76 -3.49 1.54
CA VAL A 154 -15.95 -2.85 2.12
C VAL A 154 -16.96 -3.96 2.35
N GLY A 155 -17.21 -4.32 3.59
CA GLY A 155 -17.97 -5.53 3.89
C GLY A 155 -17.37 -6.76 3.20
N ARG A 156 -18.13 -7.35 2.28
CA ARG A 156 -17.74 -8.52 1.49
C ARG A 156 -17.30 -8.19 0.05
N HIS A 157 -17.21 -6.91 -0.28
CA HIS A 157 -16.81 -6.43 -1.59
C HIS A 157 -15.36 -5.95 -1.60
N LEU A 158 -14.55 -6.46 -2.52
CA LEU A 158 -13.21 -5.98 -2.79
C LEU A 158 -13.25 -4.95 -3.90
N TYR A 159 -12.95 -3.70 -3.57
CA TYR A 159 -12.81 -2.61 -4.54
C TYR A 159 -11.35 -2.42 -4.92
N VAL A 160 -11.11 -2.17 -6.20
CA VAL A 160 -9.82 -1.69 -6.72
C VAL A 160 -10.08 -0.51 -7.66
N ALA A 161 -9.27 0.55 -7.55
CA ALA A 161 -9.52 1.80 -8.25
C ALA A 161 -8.25 2.49 -8.71
N GLY A 162 -8.33 3.19 -9.83
CA GLY A 162 -7.24 3.99 -10.37
C GLY A 162 -6.08 3.16 -10.89
N GLY A 163 -4.87 3.69 -10.77
CA GLY A 163 -3.65 3.10 -11.30
C GLY A 163 -3.58 3.17 -12.82
N MET A 164 -2.75 2.29 -13.36
CA MET A 164 -2.63 2.04 -14.79
C MET A 164 -3.49 0.83 -15.16
N MET A 165 -4.47 1.00 -16.03
CA MET A 165 -5.31 -0.07 -16.54
C MET A 165 -5.15 -0.16 -18.05
N ASP A 166 -4.76 -1.35 -18.56
CA ASP A 166 -4.36 -1.56 -19.96
C ASP A 166 -3.34 -0.52 -20.46
N GLY A 167 -2.35 -0.21 -19.60
CA GLY A 167 -1.26 0.72 -19.89
C GLY A 167 -1.64 2.21 -19.86
N LYS A 168 -2.83 2.57 -19.38
CA LYS A 168 -3.30 3.97 -19.28
C LYS A 168 -3.73 4.30 -17.86
N ALA A 169 -3.42 5.51 -17.39
CA ALA A 169 -3.97 6.01 -16.14
C ALA A 169 -5.51 6.05 -16.22
N SER A 170 -6.18 5.71 -15.10
CA SER A 170 -7.61 5.42 -15.16
C SER A 170 -8.36 5.99 -13.95
N CYS A 171 -9.66 6.33 -14.16
CA CYS A 171 -10.63 6.55 -13.10
C CYS A 171 -11.55 5.33 -12.88
N ARG A 172 -11.26 4.21 -13.53
CA ARG A 172 -12.07 2.99 -13.45
C ARG A 172 -12.02 2.39 -12.05
N VAL A 173 -13.14 1.81 -11.66
CA VAL A 173 -13.30 1.12 -10.38
C VAL A 173 -13.89 -0.24 -10.65
N LEU A 174 -13.28 -1.27 -10.10
CA LEU A 174 -13.71 -2.66 -10.21
C LEU A 174 -14.08 -3.19 -8.83
N CYS A 175 -15.11 -4.01 -8.76
CA CYS A 175 -15.59 -4.64 -7.54
C CYS A 175 -15.72 -6.14 -7.74
N LEU A 176 -15.27 -6.91 -6.75
CA LEU A 176 -15.45 -8.37 -6.66
C LEU A 176 -16.18 -8.71 -5.36
N ASP A 177 -17.32 -9.40 -5.46
CA ASP A 177 -17.93 -10.06 -4.32
C ASP A 177 -17.13 -11.30 -3.95
N ILE A 178 -16.52 -11.31 -2.75
CA ILE A 178 -15.64 -12.41 -2.35
C ILE A 178 -16.39 -13.64 -1.85
N ASP A 179 -17.69 -13.55 -1.61
CA ASP A 179 -18.56 -14.68 -1.28
C ASP A 179 -19.07 -15.37 -2.54
N HIS A 180 -19.18 -14.62 -3.66
CA HIS A 180 -19.61 -15.11 -4.97
C HIS A 180 -18.57 -14.76 -6.05
N PRO A 181 -17.30 -15.20 -5.91
CA PRO A 181 -16.23 -14.76 -6.82
C PRO A 181 -16.44 -15.23 -8.26
N ASP A 182 -17.16 -16.31 -8.48
CA ASP A 182 -17.45 -16.86 -9.81
C ASP A 182 -18.33 -15.91 -10.67
N ASP A 183 -19.02 -14.96 -10.05
CA ASP A 183 -19.73 -13.90 -10.78
C ASP A 183 -18.77 -12.90 -11.47
N GLY A 184 -17.49 -12.93 -11.12
CA GLY A 184 -16.44 -12.12 -11.70
C GLY A 184 -16.45 -10.65 -11.22
N TRP A 185 -15.53 -9.89 -11.78
CA TRP A 185 -15.39 -8.46 -11.49
C TRP A 185 -16.47 -7.64 -12.18
N LYS A 186 -17.04 -6.69 -11.44
CA LYS A 186 -18.05 -5.74 -11.94
C LYS A 186 -17.43 -4.35 -12.05
N ASP A 187 -17.72 -3.64 -13.14
CA ASP A 187 -17.42 -2.22 -13.27
C ASP A 187 -18.39 -1.41 -12.40
N ILE A 188 -17.81 -0.55 -11.59
CA ILE A 188 -18.54 0.43 -10.78
C ILE A 188 -18.40 1.79 -11.45
N LYS A 189 -19.31 2.73 -11.15
CA LYS A 189 -19.24 4.12 -11.60
C LYS A 189 -17.83 4.68 -11.35
N PRO A 190 -17.14 5.22 -12.37
CA PRO A 190 -15.81 5.77 -12.20
C PRO A 190 -15.76 6.86 -11.13
N PHE A 191 -14.66 6.96 -10.40
CA PHE A 191 -14.50 8.03 -9.44
C PHE A 191 -14.35 9.40 -10.13
N PRO A 192 -14.82 10.50 -9.49
CA PRO A 192 -14.74 11.84 -10.04
C PRO A 192 -13.33 12.43 -9.95
N GLY A 193 -13.08 13.49 -10.73
CA GLY A 193 -11.83 14.25 -10.72
C GLY A 193 -10.77 13.71 -11.67
N ILE A 194 -9.52 13.87 -11.30
CA ILE A 194 -8.39 13.45 -12.15
C ILE A 194 -8.06 11.96 -11.92
N MET A 195 -7.43 11.34 -12.93
CA MET A 195 -6.87 9.98 -12.80
C MET A 195 -5.87 9.92 -11.64
N ARG A 196 -5.82 8.79 -10.95
CA ARG A 196 -4.99 8.61 -9.76
C ARG A 196 -4.12 7.37 -9.90
N VAL A 197 -2.84 7.57 -10.19
CA VAL A 197 -1.81 6.54 -10.11
C VAL A 197 -1.18 6.60 -8.73
N GLN A 198 -0.97 5.45 -8.09
CA GLN A 198 -0.47 5.32 -6.71
C GLN A 198 -1.30 6.08 -5.64
N PRO A 199 -2.62 6.02 -5.68
CA PRO A 199 -3.44 6.51 -4.57
C PRO A 199 -3.32 5.60 -3.35
N VAL A 200 -3.94 6.00 -2.23
CA VAL A 200 -4.21 5.15 -1.08
C VAL A 200 -5.71 4.94 -0.94
N ALA A 201 -6.12 3.80 -0.38
CA ALA A 201 -7.52 3.47 -0.21
C ALA A 201 -7.82 2.82 1.14
N GLY A 202 -9.09 2.90 1.56
CA GLY A 202 -9.61 2.22 2.73
C GLY A 202 -11.12 2.18 2.73
N SER A 203 -11.68 1.60 3.79
CA SER A 203 -13.13 1.58 4.01
C SER A 203 -13.51 2.45 5.19
N MET A 204 -14.73 2.98 5.17
CA MET A 204 -15.29 3.78 6.27
C MET A 204 -16.73 3.36 6.56
N GLY A 205 -17.02 3.10 7.85
CA GLY A 205 -18.34 2.71 8.33
C GLY A 205 -18.86 1.41 7.72
N GLY A 206 -17.98 0.53 7.24
CA GLY A 206 -18.33 -0.73 6.60
C GLY A 206 -19.14 -0.61 5.29
N LYS A 207 -19.29 0.61 4.75
CA LYS A 207 -20.17 0.89 3.59
C LYS A 207 -19.55 1.80 2.54
N ARG A 208 -18.41 2.43 2.82
CA ARG A 208 -17.78 3.38 1.90
C ARG A 208 -16.38 2.93 1.53
N PHE A 209 -16.13 2.90 0.24
CA PHE A 209 -14.77 2.78 -0.32
C PHE A 209 -14.20 4.18 -0.49
N CYS A 210 -13.12 4.50 0.23
CA CYS A 210 -12.45 5.81 0.19
C CYS A 210 -11.15 5.72 -0.60
N LEU A 211 -10.88 6.75 -1.42
CA LEU A 211 -9.69 6.86 -2.26
C LEU A 211 -9.08 8.26 -2.10
N PHE A 212 -7.77 8.34 -1.80
CA PHE A 212 -7.08 9.63 -1.57
C PHE A 212 -5.76 9.71 -2.32
N GLY A 213 -5.38 10.92 -2.70
CA GLY A 213 -4.08 11.18 -3.30
C GLY A 213 -3.87 10.53 -4.66
N GLY A 214 -2.63 10.23 -4.98
CA GLY A 214 -2.22 9.77 -6.29
C GLY A 214 -1.99 10.91 -7.28
N PHE A 215 -1.60 10.59 -8.50
CA PHE A 215 -1.29 11.59 -9.51
C PHE A 215 -1.82 11.19 -10.89
N ALA A 216 -2.17 12.19 -11.70
CA ALA A 216 -2.42 12.03 -13.13
C ALA A 216 -1.10 12.22 -13.86
N PRO A 217 -0.59 11.22 -14.60
CA PRO A 217 0.63 11.36 -15.40
C PRO A 217 0.50 12.43 -16.48
N ALA A 218 1.63 12.98 -16.89
CA ALA A 218 1.68 13.86 -18.06
C ALA A 218 1.19 13.13 -19.32
N GLY A 219 0.45 13.83 -20.17
CA GLY A 219 -0.07 13.28 -21.41
C GLY A 219 -0.97 14.24 -22.16
N CYS A 220 -1.13 14.01 -23.46
CA CYS A 220 -1.98 14.86 -24.34
C CYS A 220 -1.66 16.36 -24.29
N GLY A 221 -0.39 16.72 -24.01
CA GLY A 221 0.04 18.11 -23.90
C GLY A 221 -0.16 18.74 -22.53
N GLU A 222 -0.66 17.99 -21.54
CA GLU A 222 -0.78 18.42 -20.15
C GLU A 222 0.36 17.86 -19.29
N GLU A 223 0.80 18.64 -18.31
CA GLU A 223 1.75 18.20 -17.28
C GLU A 223 1.08 17.24 -16.29
N ALA A 224 1.91 16.47 -15.58
CA ALA A 224 1.45 15.64 -14.47
C ALA A 224 0.86 16.54 -13.37
N ARG A 225 -0.21 16.06 -12.73
CA ARG A 225 -0.92 16.75 -11.65
C ARG A 225 -1.12 15.84 -10.45
N LEU A 226 -1.02 16.40 -9.25
CA LEU A 226 -1.28 15.68 -8.01
C LEU A 226 -2.76 15.79 -7.64
N ALA A 227 -3.36 14.68 -7.18
CA ALA A 227 -4.63 14.69 -6.51
C ALA A 227 -4.38 15.00 -5.02
N MET A 228 -4.78 16.19 -4.58
CA MET A 228 -4.61 16.63 -3.20
C MET A 228 -5.87 16.42 -2.34
N ASP A 229 -6.88 15.79 -2.91
CA ASP A 229 -8.19 15.50 -2.36
C ASP A 229 -8.45 14.00 -2.25
N GLY A 230 -9.68 13.64 -1.89
CA GLY A 230 -10.18 12.29 -1.91
C GLY A 230 -11.59 12.19 -2.47
N CYS A 231 -12.08 10.96 -2.55
CA CYS A 231 -13.47 10.67 -2.84
C CYS A 231 -13.91 9.37 -2.16
N ALA A 232 -15.18 9.23 -1.88
CA ALA A 232 -15.75 8.02 -1.33
C ALA A 232 -16.95 7.55 -2.15
N TYR A 233 -16.96 6.25 -2.46
CA TYR A 233 -18.11 5.56 -3.03
C TYR A 233 -18.94 4.98 -1.89
N ASP A 234 -20.22 5.30 -1.86
CA ASP A 234 -21.16 4.75 -0.88
C ASP A 234 -21.95 3.62 -1.53
N GLU A 235 -21.76 2.39 -1.03
CA GLU A 235 -22.44 1.19 -1.56
C GLU A 235 -23.97 1.27 -1.46
N THR A 236 -24.48 2.03 -0.47
CA THR A 236 -25.94 2.13 -0.24
C THR A 236 -26.62 2.97 -1.31
N THR A 237 -25.96 4.04 -1.76
CA THR A 237 -26.51 4.97 -2.75
C THR A 237 -25.99 4.74 -4.17
N GLY A 238 -24.86 4.06 -4.32
CA GLY A 238 -24.17 3.91 -5.60
C GLY A 238 -23.51 5.20 -6.11
N GLU A 239 -23.29 6.19 -5.21
CA GLU A 239 -22.81 7.51 -5.61
C GLU A 239 -21.45 7.83 -4.96
N TRP A 240 -20.70 8.70 -5.65
CA TRP A 240 -19.45 9.27 -5.16
C TRP A 240 -19.68 10.59 -4.46
N VAL A 241 -18.96 10.82 -3.37
CA VAL A 241 -18.83 12.11 -2.71
C VAL A 241 -17.37 12.54 -2.70
N LEU A 242 -17.10 13.83 -2.86
CA LEU A 242 -15.76 14.39 -2.72
C LEU A 242 -15.40 14.50 -1.25
N LEU A 243 -14.13 14.30 -0.95
CA LEU A 243 -13.55 14.38 0.39
C LEU A 243 -12.34 15.33 0.35
N ASP A 244 -12.15 16.04 1.44
CA ASP A 244 -10.95 16.85 1.63
C ASP A 244 -9.72 15.96 1.78
N GLY A 245 -8.57 16.42 1.29
CA GLY A 245 -7.29 15.79 1.49
C GLY A 245 -6.70 16.07 2.87
N PRO A 246 -5.61 15.38 3.23
CA PRO A 246 -4.93 15.62 4.51
C PRO A 246 -4.20 16.95 4.53
N GLU A 247 -4.17 17.56 5.71
CA GLU A 247 -3.44 18.78 6.04
C GLU A 247 -2.60 18.57 7.30
N ASP A 248 -1.54 19.35 7.44
CA ASP A 248 -0.80 19.43 8.71
C ASP A 248 -1.51 20.35 9.72
N ASP A 249 -0.99 20.42 10.94
CA ASP A 249 -1.56 21.23 12.01
C ASP A 249 -1.58 22.76 11.71
N LYS A 250 -0.94 23.17 10.61
CA LYS A 250 -0.89 24.56 10.13
C LYS A 250 -1.83 24.80 8.93
N GLY A 251 -2.56 23.77 8.50
CA GLY A 251 -3.42 23.81 7.33
C GLY A 251 -2.67 23.72 5.99
N ASN A 252 -1.41 23.26 5.99
CA ASN A 252 -0.71 23.01 4.73
C ASN A 252 -1.14 21.66 4.15
N PRO A 253 -1.59 21.60 2.88
CA PRO A 253 -2.00 20.36 2.25
C PRO A 253 -0.86 19.34 2.18
N LEU A 254 -1.11 18.12 2.61
CA LEU A 254 -0.19 16.98 2.55
C LEU A 254 -0.54 16.08 1.36
N PHE A 255 0.49 15.46 0.78
CA PHE A 255 0.33 14.52 -0.33
C PHE A 255 0.58 13.10 0.14
N VAL A 256 -0.31 12.19 -0.18
CA VAL A 256 -0.24 10.77 0.24
C VAL A 256 0.02 9.80 -0.91
N GLY A 257 0.28 10.31 -2.11
CA GLY A 257 0.61 9.46 -3.26
C GLY A 257 1.90 8.66 -3.04
N GLY A 258 1.86 7.37 -3.39
CA GLY A 258 2.94 6.43 -3.12
C GLY A 258 3.05 6.01 -1.64
N GLY A 259 2.16 6.47 -0.77
CA GLY A 259 2.04 6.02 0.61
C GLY A 259 1.42 4.63 0.73
N ALA A 260 1.28 4.18 1.95
CA ALA A 260 0.58 2.95 2.30
C ALA A 260 -0.55 3.22 3.28
N SER A 261 -1.62 2.44 3.21
CA SER A 261 -2.79 2.60 4.06
C SER A 261 -3.28 1.29 4.65
N VAL A 262 -3.89 1.37 5.82
CA VAL A 262 -4.55 0.24 6.47
C VAL A 262 -5.72 0.72 7.32
N ASN A 263 -6.82 -0.01 7.31
CA ASN A 263 -7.94 0.28 8.20
C ASN A 263 -7.61 -0.08 9.66
N LEU A 264 -7.96 0.82 10.58
CA LEU A 264 -7.98 0.58 12.02
C LEU A 264 -9.44 0.42 12.46
N GLY A 265 -9.95 -0.82 12.37
CA GLY A 265 -11.38 -1.07 12.53
C GLY A 265 -12.20 -0.55 11.35
N GLU A 266 -13.48 -0.26 11.59
CA GLU A 266 -14.43 0.16 10.54
C GLU A 266 -14.42 1.67 10.26
N ASP A 267 -14.02 2.48 11.24
CA ASP A 267 -14.23 3.93 11.23
C ASP A 267 -12.94 4.76 11.13
N SER A 268 -11.81 4.11 10.84
CA SER A 268 -10.54 4.82 10.75
C SER A 268 -9.62 4.22 9.70
N LEU A 269 -8.96 5.09 8.95
CA LEU A 269 -7.95 4.75 7.96
C LEU A 269 -6.62 5.40 8.37
N LEU A 270 -5.60 4.59 8.60
CA LEU A 270 -4.24 5.06 8.83
C LEU A 270 -3.50 5.10 7.51
N VAL A 271 -2.75 6.19 7.28
CA VAL A 271 -1.91 6.40 6.10
C VAL A 271 -0.51 6.81 6.53
N MET A 272 0.51 6.21 5.92
CA MET A 272 1.92 6.49 6.23
C MET A 272 2.75 6.63 4.97
N GLY A 273 3.78 7.49 5.04
CA GLY A 273 4.76 7.65 3.98
C GLY A 273 4.21 8.30 2.72
N GLY A 274 4.84 7.98 1.60
CA GLY A 274 4.59 8.61 0.30
C GLY A 274 5.70 9.57 -0.11
N VAL A 275 5.59 10.10 -1.32
CA VAL A 275 6.59 11.01 -1.88
C VAL A 275 6.33 12.46 -1.46
N ASN A 276 7.37 13.29 -1.50
CA ASN A 276 7.21 14.73 -1.36
C ASN A 276 6.56 15.32 -2.60
N LYS A 277 5.52 16.13 -2.43
CA LYS A 277 4.72 16.68 -3.53
C LYS A 277 5.51 17.55 -4.50
N GLU A 278 6.36 18.44 -3.98
CA GLU A 278 7.13 19.37 -4.81
C GLU A 278 8.25 18.65 -5.56
N VAL A 279 9.04 17.83 -4.84
CA VAL A 279 10.16 17.07 -5.42
C VAL A 279 9.67 16.10 -6.48
N PHE A 280 8.58 15.37 -6.19
CA PHE A 280 8.00 14.41 -7.12
C PHE A 280 7.45 15.10 -8.36
N LEU A 281 6.63 16.14 -8.19
CA LEU A 281 6.01 16.86 -9.31
C LEU A 281 7.06 17.51 -10.23
N ALA A 282 8.10 18.11 -9.62
CA ALA A 282 9.22 18.66 -10.38
C ALA A 282 9.96 17.58 -11.17
N ALA A 283 10.19 16.40 -10.57
CA ALA A 283 10.91 15.31 -11.24
C ALA A 283 10.14 14.71 -12.42
N VAL A 284 8.81 14.61 -12.34
CA VAL A 284 8.01 14.03 -13.44
C VAL A 284 7.74 15.02 -14.57
N ASN A 285 7.66 16.33 -14.28
CA ASN A 285 7.40 17.37 -15.28
C ASN A 285 8.69 17.97 -15.87
N HIS A 286 9.75 18.06 -15.04
CA HIS A 286 11.03 18.68 -15.41
C HIS A 286 12.20 17.80 -14.96
N PRO A 287 12.38 16.59 -15.54
CA PRO A 287 13.40 15.65 -15.10
C PRO A 287 14.81 16.23 -15.23
N GLN A 288 15.58 16.16 -14.14
CA GLN A 288 16.96 16.60 -14.08
C GLN A 288 17.92 15.40 -14.20
N PRO A 289 19.05 15.55 -14.91
CA PRO A 289 20.00 14.43 -15.09
C PRO A 289 20.58 13.87 -13.79
N ASP A 290 20.72 14.71 -12.76
CA ASP A 290 21.26 14.37 -11.45
C ASP A 290 20.22 13.89 -10.44
N TYR A 291 18.95 13.77 -10.84
CA TYR A 291 17.84 13.41 -9.95
C TYR A 291 18.11 12.16 -9.10
N LEU A 292 18.81 11.16 -9.62
CA LEU A 292 19.09 9.91 -8.89
C LEU A 292 20.30 10.01 -7.93
N THR A 293 21.12 11.06 -8.05
CA THR A 293 22.41 11.16 -7.34
C THR A 293 22.30 11.81 -5.96
N HIS A 294 21.19 12.50 -5.69
CA HIS A 294 20.99 13.19 -4.41
C HIS A 294 20.94 12.22 -3.21
N PRO A 295 21.31 12.66 -2.00
CA PRO A 295 21.16 11.88 -0.78
C PRO A 295 19.68 11.68 -0.44
N VAL A 296 19.37 10.71 0.44
CA VAL A 296 17.98 10.33 0.80
C VAL A 296 17.18 11.52 1.31
N GLU A 297 17.78 12.35 2.14
CA GLU A 297 17.15 13.50 2.80
C GLU A 297 16.68 14.57 1.80
N TRP A 298 17.31 14.65 0.65
CA TRP A 298 16.94 15.59 -0.41
C TRP A 298 15.53 15.31 -0.98
N TYR A 299 15.12 14.04 -1.03
CA TYR A 299 13.82 13.64 -1.57
C TYR A 299 12.66 13.97 -0.64
N ARG A 300 12.92 14.23 0.64
CA ARG A 300 11.95 14.67 1.64
C ARG A 300 10.65 13.87 1.62
N PHE A 301 10.75 12.54 1.53
CA PHE A 301 9.56 11.69 1.56
C PHE A 301 8.72 11.98 2.80
N ASN A 302 7.41 11.81 2.68
CA ASN A 302 6.43 12.18 3.70
C ASN A 302 6.70 11.41 5.03
N PRO A 303 7.05 12.11 6.13
CA PRO A 303 7.34 11.49 7.40
C PRO A 303 6.10 11.29 8.29
N TYR A 304 4.94 11.79 7.87
CA TYR A 304 3.75 11.83 8.69
C TYR A 304 3.05 10.47 8.76
N THR A 305 2.50 10.17 9.95
CA THR A 305 1.46 9.19 10.17
C THR A 305 0.14 9.93 10.29
N LEU A 306 -0.77 9.64 9.39
CA LEU A 306 -2.04 10.34 9.24
C LEU A 306 -3.18 9.40 9.59
N LEU A 307 -4.19 9.92 10.26
CA LEU A 307 -5.43 9.21 10.57
C LEU A 307 -6.61 9.95 9.94
N TYR A 308 -7.37 9.25 9.10
CA TYR A 308 -8.66 9.70 8.59
C TYR A 308 -9.79 9.02 9.34
N SER A 309 -10.77 9.79 9.81
CA SER A 309 -11.97 9.32 10.51
C SER A 309 -13.17 10.16 10.12
N LYS A 310 -14.33 9.94 10.75
CA LYS A 310 -15.51 10.79 10.58
C LYS A 310 -15.28 12.27 10.95
N GLU A 311 -14.24 12.55 11.72
CA GLU A 311 -13.84 13.91 12.15
C GLU A 311 -12.87 14.55 11.14
N GLY A 312 -12.53 13.86 10.04
CA GLY A 312 -11.57 14.30 9.04
C GLY A 312 -10.15 13.76 9.30
N TRP A 313 -9.16 14.44 8.74
CA TRP A 313 -7.75 14.09 8.83
C TRP A 313 -7.10 14.65 10.10
N ARG A 314 -6.18 13.87 10.66
CA ARG A 314 -5.28 14.31 11.75
C ARG A 314 -3.88 13.76 11.52
N VAL A 315 -2.87 14.55 11.82
CA VAL A 315 -1.49 14.08 12.00
C VAL A 315 -1.40 13.45 13.40
N ILE A 316 -1.05 12.17 13.46
CA ILE A 316 -0.92 11.43 14.73
C ILE A 316 0.53 11.06 15.05
N GLY A 317 1.46 11.31 14.13
CA GLY A 317 2.89 11.09 14.33
C GLY A 317 3.72 11.62 13.18
N GLU A 318 5.01 11.80 13.45
CA GLU A 318 6.01 12.21 12.47
C GLU A 318 7.31 11.45 12.72
N SER A 319 7.87 10.79 11.71
CA SER A 319 9.14 10.08 11.84
C SER A 319 9.85 9.92 10.50
N ALA A 320 11.14 10.24 10.47
CA ALA A 320 11.99 9.96 9.31
C ALA A 320 12.13 8.45 9.01
N VAL A 321 11.92 7.59 10.00
CA VAL A 321 12.01 6.13 9.85
C VAL A 321 10.86 5.58 8.99
N THR A 322 9.70 6.23 9.00
CA THR A 322 8.53 5.86 8.19
C THR A 322 8.42 6.65 6.89
N ALA A 323 9.33 7.60 6.65
CA ALA A 323 9.39 8.42 5.43
C ALA A 323 9.88 7.60 4.24
N ARG A 324 8.98 6.84 3.63
CA ARG A 324 9.26 5.96 2.49
C ARG A 324 8.04 5.82 1.58
N ALA A 325 8.28 5.53 0.30
CA ALA A 325 7.23 5.27 -0.66
C ALA A 325 7.12 3.76 -0.98
N GLY A 326 5.92 3.30 -1.32
CA GLY A 326 5.69 1.90 -1.69
C GLY A 326 6.07 0.90 -0.59
N ALA A 327 6.00 1.28 0.68
CA ALA A 327 6.05 0.35 1.79
C ALA A 327 4.75 -0.47 1.85
N ALA A 328 4.79 -1.63 2.48
CA ALA A 328 3.59 -2.40 2.77
C ALA A 328 3.29 -2.37 4.27
N LEU A 329 2.00 -2.42 4.62
CA LEU A 329 1.54 -2.39 6.00
C LEU A 329 0.91 -3.73 6.39
N ALA A 330 1.27 -4.24 7.57
CA ALA A 330 0.63 -5.40 8.17
C ALA A 330 0.17 -5.07 9.59
N LEU A 331 -1.14 -4.97 9.78
CA LEU A 331 -1.74 -4.73 11.09
C LEU A 331 -1.93 -6.05 11.83
N THR A 332 -1.42 -6.13 13.06
CA THR A 332 -1.54 -7.27 13.96
C THR A 332 -2.06 -6.84 15.32
N GLU A 333 -2.34 -7.80 16.20
CA GLU A 333 -2.69 -7.51 17.60
C GLU A 333 -1.54 -6.87 18.40
N GLN A 334 -0.31 -6.99 17.91
CA GLN A 334 0.89 -6.46 18.57
C GLN A 334 1.32 -5.09 18.05
N GLY A 335 0.66 -4.57 17.02
CA GLY A 335 0.94 -3.29 16.39
C GLY A 335 0.94 -3.38 14.86
N LEU A 336 1.26 -2.26 14.25
CA LEU A 336 1.38 -2.10 12.81
C LEU A 336 2.84 -2.28 12.39
N TYR A 337 3.07 -3.09 11.37
CA TYR A 337 4.40 -3.30 10.79
C TYR A 337 4.48 -2.61 9.42
N VAL A 338 5.48 -1.72 9.28
CA VAL A 338 5.83 -1.04 8.04
C VAL A 338 6.99 -1.80 7.41
N ILE A 339 6.78 -2.41 6.26
CA ILE A 339 7.70 -3.38 5.66
C ILE A 339 8.29 -2.80 4.37
N GLY A 340 9.62 -2.77 4.29
CA GLY A 340 10.33 -2.35 3.09
C GLY A 340 10.05 -0.87 2.71
N GLY A 341 9.84 -0.63 1.43
CA GLY A 341 9.60 0.69 0.84
C GLY A 341 10.85 1.31 0.23
N GLU A 342 10.64 2.36 -0.52
CA GLU A 342 11.65 3.15 -1.21
C GLU A 342 12.07 4.34 -0.34
N LEU A 343 13.37 4.51 -0.12
CA LEU A 343 13.94 5.63 0.62
C LEU A 343 14.25 6.81 -0.31
N LYS A 344 14.60 6.50 -1.54
CA LYS A 344 14.75 7.41 -2.69
C LYS A 344 14.61 6.57 -3.96
N PRO A 345 14.42 7.19 -5.13
CA PRO A 345 14.33 6.43 -6.38
C PRO A 345 15.43 5.39 -6.52
N ARG A 346 15.03 4.13 -6.80
CA ARG A 346 15.87 2.93 -6.93
C ARG A 346 16.49 2.38 -5.63
N VAL A 347 16.46 3.07 -4.50
CA VAL A 347 17.00 2.60 -3.22
C VAL A 347 15.88 2.12 -2.31
N ARG A 348 15.95 0.86 -1.90
CA ARG A 348 14.94 0.19 -1.07
C ARG A 348 15.42 0.02 0.37
N SER A 349 14.47 -0.10 1.27
CA SER A 349 14.72 -0.42 2.67
C SER A 349 14.52 -1.91 2.92
N SER A 350 15.45 -2.54 3.63
CA SER A 350 15.29 -3.88 4.21
C SER A 350 14.83 -3.82 5.67
N SER A 351 14.49 -2.64 6.18
CA SER A 351 14.02 -2.54 7.55
C SER A 351 12.51 -2.78 7.65
N VAL A 352 12.11 -3.40 8.73
CA VAL A 352 10.74 -3.48 9.19
C VAL A 352 10.61 -2.60 10.43
N VAL A 353 9.58 -1.76 10.48
CA VAL A 353 9.34 -0.89 11.62
C VAL A 353 8.02 -1.27 12.25
N LYS A 354 8.04 -1.56 13.54
CA LYS A 354 6.82 -1.77 14.33
C LYS A 354 6.37 -0.44 14.90
N TYR A 355 5.13 -0.08 14.64
CA TYR A 355 4.44 1.07 15.19
C TYR A 355 3.37 0.59 16.17
N THR A 356 3.45 1.02 17.41
CA THR A 356 2.43 0.68 18.40
C THR A 356 1.25 1.64 18.23
N VAL A 357 0.10 1.11 17.85
CA VAL A 357 -1.16 1.86 17.75
C VAL A 357 -1.87 1.71 19.09
N TYR A 358 -2.07 2.80 19.81
CA TYR A 358 -2.80 2.83 21.08
C TYR A 358 -4.26 3.21 20.89
#